data_61f1dc3c7e170936c2099269a62fb84e
#
_entry.id   61f1dc3c7e170936c2099269a62fb84e
#
_cell.length_a   1.000
_cell.length_b   1.000
_cell.length_c   1.000
_cell.angle_alpha   90.00
_cell.angle_beta   90.00
_cell.angle_gamma   90.00
#
_symmetry.space_group_name_H-M   'P 1'
#
loop_
_entity.id
_entity.type
_entity.pdbx_description
1 polymer ?
#
loop_
_entity_poly.entity_id
_entity_poly.type
_entity_poly.pdbx_seq_one_letter_code
_entity_poly.pdbx_strand_id
1 'polypeptide(L)'
;MPRPSAWRRWRWTHPELSVLAVAVVAWLWVLTLHLTMPSHGGALHCSMLPNAVVHHHGAMVQGASVDRCVALPSGVPDFPVSLVLWVGMATAMMLPTTVPAVRSIAMNGRWNRRHRSQMLFAFGYLGVWSAFGAVALGAVLVFGAEAFVVPAVSVMLATAAAWEVTRRKRLFLRACHRVRSLPADGGRADRACVVAGVRNGLQCTGACGPMMVPMVLAPHALWLMVLLFGIVVAEKLLTKAVDHLPMFAAMLATTAVIVAFGAPLG
;
A
#
# COMPACT_ATOMS: atom_id res chain seq x y z
N MET A 1 33.51 1.70 34.24
CA MET A 1 32.51 2.05 33.19
C MET A 1 31.16 1.53 33.64
N PRO A 2 30.10 2.33 33.73
CA PRO A 2 28.78 1.85 34.15
C PRO A 2 28.25 0.85 33.10
N ARG A 3 27.75 -0.30 33.61
CA ARG A 3 27.13 -1.33 32.77
C ARG A 3 25.89 -0.72 32.03
N PRO A 4 25.79 -0.82 30.71
CA PRO A 4 24.61 -0.32 30.01
C PRO A 4 23.35 -1.01 30.56
N SER A 5 22.27 -0.23 30.76
CA SER A 5 20.99 -0.76 31.23
C SER A 5 20.50 -1.90 30.33
N ALA A 6 19.73 -2.85 30.86
CA ALA A 6 19.18 -3.98 30.10
C ALA A 6 18.42 -3.51 28.86
N TRP A 7 17.68 -2.39 28.95
CA TRP A 7 16.99 -1.72 27.85
C TRP A 7 17.93 -1.27 26.73
N ARG A 8 19.09 -0.66 27.07
CA ARG A 8 20.09 -0.27 26.08
C ARG A 8 20.64 -1.47 25.34
N ARG A 9 20.95 -2.57 26.05
CA ARG A 9 21.41 -3.82 25.43
C ARG A 9 20.37 -4.41 24.50
N TRP A 10 19.10 -4.45 24.91
CA TRP A 10 18.00 -4.96 24.11
C TRP A 10 17.80 -4.16 22.82
N ARG A 11 17.78 -2.82 22.87
CA ARG A 11 17.75 -1.96 21.67
C ARG A 11 18.94 -2.18 20.74
N TRP A 12 20.05 -2.65 21.29
CA TRP A 12 21.24 -2.91 20.50
C TRP A 12 21.15 -4.22 19.73
N THR A 13 20.48 -5.21 20.26
CA THR A 13 20.27 -6.51 19.62
C THR A 13 19.14 -6.50 18.58
N HIS A 14 18.26 -5.48 18.60
CA HIS A 14 17.09 -5.36 17.73
C HIS A 14 17.10 -4.06 16.89
N PRO A 15 17.97 -3.98 15.89
CA PRO A 15 18.05 -2.80 15.03
C PRO A 15 16.79 -2.60 14.18
N GLU A 16 16.00 -3.65 13.93
CA GLU A 16 14.75 -3.66 13.17
C GLU A 16 13.61 -2.87 13.82
N LEU A 17 13.70 -2.58 15.12
CA LEU A 17 12.63 -1.88 15.84
C LEU A 17 12.30 -0.50 15.28
N SER A 18 13.30 0.21 14.72
CA SER A 18 13.06 1.52 14.10
C SER A 18 12.15 1.42 12.87
N VAL A 19 12.34 0.39 12.07
CA VAL A 19 11.52 0.13 10.87
C VAL A 19 10.13 -0.34 11.24
N LEU A 20 10.02 -1.21 12.24
CA LEU A 20 8.73 -1.67 12.76
C LEU A 20 7.95 -0.51 13.40
N ALA A 21 8.61 0.40 14.13
CA ALA A 21 7.96 1.58 14.68
C ALA A 21 7.38 2.49 13.59
N VAL A 22 8.12 2.72 12.50
CA VAL A 22 7.62 3.48 11.34
C VAL A 22 6.41 2.79 10.71
N ALA A 23 6.45 1.47 10.57
CA ALA A 23 5.33 0.70 10.03
C ALA A 23 4.09 0.78 10.94
N VAL A 24 4.26 0.69 12.27
CA VAL A 24 3.15 0.84 13.23
C VAL A 24 2.55 2.26 13.14
N VAL A 25 3.39 3.30 13.08
CA VAL A 25 2.90 4.67 12.90
C VAL A 25 2.13 4.83 11.59
N ALA A 26 2.63 4.23 10.50
CA ALA A 26 1.94 4.24 9.21
C ALA A 26 0.58 3.49 9.28
N TRP A 27 0.50 2.35 9.98
CA TRP A 27 -0.76 1.64 10.21
C TRP A 27 -1.74 2.49 11.05
N LEU A 28 -1.27 3.11 12.13
CA LEU A 28 -2.11 3.99 12.95
C LEU A 28 -2.63 5.17 12.13
N TRP A 29 -1.78 5.75 11.27
CA TRP A 29 -2.18 6.83 10.38
C TRP A 29 -3.25 6.39 9.38
N VAL A 30 -3.09 5.24 8.73
CA VAL A 30 -4.10 4.67 7.82
C VAL A 30 -5.41 4.40 8.55
N LEU A 31 -5.35 3.81 9.76
CA LEU A 31 -6.54 3.54 10.57
C LEU A 31 -7.24 4.82 11.00
N THR A 32 -6.50 5.86 11.43
CA THR A 32 -7.11 7.14 11.79
C THR A 32 -7.80 7.79 10.60
N LEU A 33 -7.18 7.78 9.42
CA LEU A 33 -7.81 8.28 8.20
C LEU A 33 -9.11 7.53 7.88
N HIS A 34 -9.09 6.20 8.01
CA HIS A 34 -10.29 5.39 7.77
C HIS A 34 -11.42 5.67 8.78
N LEU A 35 -11.08 5.91 10.04
CA LEU A 35 -12.07 6.21 11.08
C LEU A 35 -12.59 7.65 11.03
N THR A 36 -11.78 8.59 10.52
CA THR A 36 -12.13 10.03 10.49
C THR A 36 -12.74 10.47 9.16
N MET A 37 -12.43 9.78 8.07
CA MET A 37 -13.10 10.03 6.80
C MET A 37 -14.37 9.20 6.77
N PRO A 38 -15.57 9.82 6.76
CA PRO A 38 -16.80 9.08 6.55
C PRO A 38 -16.68 8.35 5.22
N SER A 39 -17.02 7.06 5.22
CA SER A 39 -17.14 6.28 4.00
C SER A 39 -18.14 6.98 3.09
N HIS A 40 -17.66 7.79 2.16
CA HIS A 40 -18.47 8.32 1.09
C HIS A 40 -18.74 7.19 0.08
N GLY A 41 -19.42 6.15 0.54
CA GLY A 41 -20.30 5.41 -0.34
C GLY A 41 -21.24 6.47 -0.90
N GLY A 42 -21.27 6.65 -2.22
CA GLY A 42 -21.98 7.71 -2.92
C GLY A 42 -23.42 7.88 -2.48
N ALA A 43 -23.60 8.44 -1.31
CA ALA A 43 -24.86 9.00 -0.89
C ALA A 43 -25.03 10.27 -1.71
N LEU A 44 -25.91 10.19 -2.71
CA LEU A 44 -26.55 11.35 -3.27
C LEU A 44 -27.10 12.18 -2.09
N HIS A 45 -26.32 13.16 -1.63
CA HIS A 45 -26.85 14.18 -0.74
C HIS A 45 -27.83 15.02 -1.55
N CYS A 46 -29.05 14.53 -1.64
CA CYS A 46 -30.18 15.36 -2.00
C CYS A 46 -30.45 16.28 -0.81
N SER A 47 -29.75 17.41 -0.73
CA SER A 47 -30.12 18.46 0.19
C SER A 47 -31.43 19.08 -0.35
N MET A 48 -32.53 18.80 0.34
CA MET A 48 -33.73 19.62 0.21
C MET A 48 -33.38 21.04 0.67
N LEU A 49 -33.08 21.90 -0.29
CA LEU A 49 -33.05 23.35 -0.04
C LEU A 49 -34.52 23.79 0.16
N PRO A 50 -34.89 24.33 1.34
CA PRO A 50 -36.20 24.92 1.51
C PRO A 50 -36.29 26.14 0.62
N ASN A 51 -37.21 26.07 -0.35
CA ASN A 51 -37.81 27.17 -1.13
C ASN A 51 -36.99 28.46 -1.26
N ALA A 52 -36.07 28.51 -2.21
CA ALA A 52 -35.66 29.79 -2.77
C ALA A 52 -36.79 30.25 -3.71
N VAL A 53 -37.60 31.21 -3.24
CA VAL A 53 -38.60 31.91 -4.04
C VAL A 53 -37.86 32.71 -5.09
N VAL A 54 -37.78 32.17 -6.31
CA VAL A 54 -37.35 32.95 -7.49
C VAL A 54 -38.59 33.63 -8.05
N HIS A 55 -38.71 34.93 -7.77
CA HIS A 55 -39.68 35.79 -8.44
C HIS A 55 -39.29 35.94 -9.93
N HIS A 56 -39.92 35.16 -10.79
CA HIS A 56 -40.04 35.48 -12.20
C HIS A 56 -41.51 35.77 -12.50
N HIS A 57 -41.73 36.96 -13.10
CA HIS A 57 -43.03 37.39 -13.58
C HIS A 57 -43.61 36.39 -14.62
N GLY A 58 -44.80 35.89 -14.30
CA GLY A 58 -45.77 35.39 -15.29
C GLY A 58 -45.57 33.93 -15.70
N ALA A 59 -46.07 33.01 -14.86
CA ALA A 59 -46.87 31.84 -15.22
C ALA A 59 -46.81 30.88 -14.03
N MET A 60 -47.97 30.58 -13.43
CA MET A 60 -48.11 29.49 -12.46
C MET A 60 -47.90 28.18 -13.22
N VAL A 61 -46.79 27.50 -12.96
CA VAL A 61 -46.66 26.07 -13.22
C VAL A 61 -46.51 25.42 -11.85
N GLN A 62 -47.66 24.89 -11.38
CA GLN A 62 -47.71 24.00 -10.21
C GLN A 62 -46.99 22.69 -10.57
N GLY A 63 -46.03 22.29 -9.71
CA GLY A 63 -45.66 20.91 -9.54
C GLY A 63 -44.60 20.38 -10.53
N ALA A 64 -43.37 20.80 -10.38
CA ALA A 64 -42.23 19.94 -10.65
C ALA A 64 -41.15 20.29 -9.64
N SER A 65 -41.08 19.52 -8.60
CA SER A 65 -39.86 19.46 -7.77
C SER A 65 -38.75 18.94 -8.67
N VAL A 66 -38.02 19.86 -9.29
CA VAL A 66 -36.79 19.52 -9.99
C VAL A 66 -35.78 19.19 -8.89
N ASP A 67 -35.72 17.93 -8.51
CA ASP A 67 -34.65 17.37 -7.75
C ASP A 67 -33.34 17.58 -8.55
N ARG A 68 -32.78 18.76 -8.42
CA ARG A 68 -31.44 19.02 -8.92
C ARG A 68 -30.47 18.37 -7.96
N CYS A 69 -30.30 17.05 -8.11
CA CYS A 69 -29.17 16.35 -7.54
C CYS A 69 -27.91 16.96 -8.17
N VAL A 70 -27.33 17.98 -7.54
CA VAL A 70 -25.99 18.41 -7.86
C VAL A 70 -25.09 17.26 -7.37
N ALA A 71 -24.71 16.39 -8.29
CA ALA A 71 -23.56 15.55 -8.08
C ALA A 71 -22.39 16.52 -7.86
N LEU A 72 -22.10 16.81 -6.56
CA LEU A 72 -20.80 17.37 -6.22
C LEU A 72 -19.80 16.41 -6.87
N PRO A 73 -18.84 16.89 -7.67
CA PRO A 73 -17.78 16.03 -8.11
C PRO A 73 -17.21 15.44 -6.82
N SER A 74 -17.40 14.13 -6.62
CA SER A 74 -16.68 13.36 -5.61
C SER A 74 -15.24 13.61 -5.97
N GLY A 75 -14.61 14.58 -5.24
CA GLY A 75 -13.30 15.08 -5.62
C GLY A 75 -12.36 13.89 -5.55
N VAL A 76 -11.99 13.37 -6.72
CA VAL A 76 -10.84 12.49 -6.84
C VAL A 76 -9.73 13.25 -6.15
N PRO A 77 -9.15 12.74 -5.06
CA PRO A 77 -8.11 13.48 -4.35
C PRO A 77 -7.04 13.83 -5.37
N ASP A 78 -6.57 15.07 -5.36
CA ASP A 78 -5.50 15.52 -6.23
C ASP A 78 -4.39 14.49 -6.31
N PHE A 79 -3.84 14.24 -7.49
CA PHE A 79 -2.81 13.23 -7.70
C PHE A 79 -1.72 13.22 -6.61
N PRO A 80 -1.19 14.38 -6.14
CA PRO A 80 -0.22 14.40 -5.04
C PRO A 80 -0.78 13.84 -3.74
N VAL A 81 -2.04 14.12 -3.41
CA VAL A 81 -2.69 13.59 -2.20
C VAL A 81 -2.84 12.08 -2.30
N SER A 82 -3.34 11.58 -3.44
CA SER A 82 -3.45 10.14 -3.72
C SER A 82 -2.10 9.44 -3.63
N LEU A 83 -1.03 10.07 -4.12
CA LEU A 83 0.32 9.52 -4.04
C LEU A 83 0.83 9.47 -2.58
N VAL A 84 0.57 10.49 -1.77
CA VAL A 84 0.93 10.49 -0.33
C VAL A 84 0.19 9.38 0.41
N LEU A 85 -1.11 9.21 0.15
CA LEU A 85 -1.92 8.13 0.72
C LEU A 85 -1.38 6.75 0.30
N TRP A 86 -1.03 6.60 -0.98
CA TRP A 86 -0.38 5.39 -1.48
C TRP A 86 0.93 5.07 -0.78
N VAL A 87 1.82 6.07 -0.63
CA VAL A 87 3.12 5.90 0.03
C VAL A 87 2.93 5.51 1.50
N GLY A 88 1.96 6.12 2.19
CA GLY A 88 1.62 5.76 3.56
C GLY A 88 1.14 4.31 3.67
N MET A 89 0.23 3.88 2.79
CA MET A 89 -0.27 2.52 2.71
C MET A 89 0.86 1.53 2.37
N ALA A 90 1.69 1.84 1.35
CA ALA A 90 2.83 1.02 0.98
C ALA A 90 3.85 0.90 2.13
N THR A 91 4.05 1.98 2.90
CA THR A 91 4.90 1.96 4.09
C THR A 91 4.32 1.03 5.15
N ALA A 92 3.03 1.11 5.43
CA ALA A 92 2.36 0.26 6.41
C ALA A 92 2.45 -1.23 6.04
N MET A 93 2.20 -1.58 4.79
CA MET A 93 2.12 -2.97 4.34
C MET A 93 3.47 -3.57 3.97
N MET A 94 4.33 -2.82 3.29
CA MET A 94 5.54 -3.37 2.67
C MET A 94 6.80 -3.20 3.52
N LEU A 95 6.87 -2.16 4.37
CA LEU A 95 8.05 -1.94 5.19
C LEU A 95 8.30 -3.06 6.23
N PRO A 96 7.29 -3.62 6.92
CA PRO A 96 7.49 -4.75 7.84
C PRO A 96 8.11 -5.98 7.17
N THR A 97 7.82 -6.18 5.90
CA THR A 97 8.34 -7.34 5.14
C THR A 97 9.84 -7.22 4.82
N THR A 98 10.44 -6.04 5.01
CA THR A 98 11.88 -5.80 4.79
C THR A 98 12.74 -6.08 6.01
N VAL A 99 12.15 -6.44 7.16
CA VAL A 99 12.85 -6.69 8.43
C VAL A 99 14.09 -7.57 8.27
N PRO A 100 14.06 -8.73 7.56
CA PRO A 100 15.26 -9.57 7.42
C PRO A 100 16.39 -8.83 6.67
N ALA A 101 16.07 -8.06 5.64
CA ALA A 101 17.05 -7.29 4.87
C ALA A 101 17.63 -6.14 5.70
N VAL A 102 16.77 -5.39 6.39
CA VAL A 102 17.16 -4.28 7.27
C VAL A 102 18.07 -4.77 8.39
N ARG A 103 17.73 -5.89 9.04
CA ARG A 103 18.55 -6.51 10.06
C ARG A 103 19.92 -6.89 9.53
N SER A 104 19.97 -7.53 8.38
CA SER A 104 21.25 -7.89 7.75
C SER A 104 22.11 -6.67 7.43
N ILE A 105 21.51 -5.59 6.89
CA ILE A 105 22.23 -4.34 6.58
C ILE A 105 22.77 -3.67 7.85
N ALA A 106 21.96 -3.65 8.91
CA ALA A 106 22.36 -3.07 10.19
C ALA A 106 23.51 -3.82 10.87
N MET A 107 23.58 -5.14 10.66
CA MET A 107 24.62 -6.01 11.25
C MET A 107 25.91 -6.00 10.45
N ASN A 108 25.85 -5.71 9.14
CA ASN A 108 27.04 -5.69 8.26
C ASN A 108 27.82 -4.36 8.29
N GLY A 109 27.20 -3.29 8.82
CA GLY A 109 27.83 -1.97 8.90
C GLY A 109 28.46 -1.67 10.27
N ARG A 110 29.27 -0.59 10.33
CA ARG A 110 29.75 -0.07 11.62
C ARG A 110 28.58 0.38 12.50
N TRP A 111 28.67 0.09 13.78
CA TRP A 111 27.63 0.34 14.77
C TRP A 111 27.06 1.77 14.78
N ASN A 112 27.91 2.78 14.62
CA ASN A 112 27.50 4.19 14.60
C ASN A 112 26.69 4.57 13.35
N ARG A 113 26.73 3.76 12.28
CA ARG A 113 26.06 4.04 11.00
C ARG A 113 24.76 3.25 10.80
N ARG A 114 24.42 2.34 11.69
CA ARG A 114 23.30 1.41 11.49
C ARG A 114 21.95 2.11 11.17
N HIS A 115 21.61 3.19 11.88
CA HIS A 115 20.39 3.94 11.64
C HIS A 115 20.42 4.64 10.26
N ARG A 116 21.56 5.25 9.93
CA ARG A 116 21.76 5.87 8.62
C ARG A 116 21.64 4.85 7.48
N SER A 117 22.25 3.68 7.65
CA SER A 117 22.17 2.60 6.65
C SER A 117 20.75 2.10 6.45
N GLN A 118 19.97 1.94 7.54
CA GLN A 118 18.57 1.56 7.49
C GLN A 118 17.70 2.62 6.81
N MET A 119 17.91 3.92 7.12
CA MET A 119 17.18 5.02 6.49
C MET A 119 17.48 5.11 4.99
N LEU A 120 18.74 4.98 4.59
CA LEU A 120 19.12 5.00 3.18
C LEU A 120 18.53 3.81 2.41
N PHE A 121 18.51 2.62 3.02
CA PHE A 121 17.84 1.46 2.46
C PHE A 121 16.33 1.69 2.32
N ALA A 122 15.67 2.15 3.40
CA ALA A 122 14.24 2.41 3.39
C ALA A 122 13.87 3.49 2.36
N PHE A 123 14.68 4.54 2.23
CA PHE A 123 14.52 5.57 1.21
C PHE A 123 14.55 4.99 -0.21
N GLY A 124 15.57 4.18 -0.53
CA GLY A 124 15.65 3.52 -1.83
C GLY A 124 14.49 2.56 -2.09
N TYR A 125 14.09 1.82 -1.07
CA TYR A 125 12.96 0.87 -1.15
C TYR A 125 11.61 1.57 -1.37
N LEU A 126 11.30 2.58 -0.56
CA LEU A 126 10.06 3.36 -0.68
C LEU A 126 10.04 4.21 -1.95
N GLY A 127 11.19 4.67 -2.43
CA GLY A 127 11.30 5.37 -3.70
C GLY A 127 10.79 4.51 -4.88
N VAL A 128 11.10 3.21 -4.89
CA VAL A 128 10.56 2.28 -5.90
C VAL A 128 9.05 2.13 -5.76
N TRP A 129 8.52 1.99 -4.53
CA TRP A 129 7.09 1.87 -4.29
C TRP A 129 6.34 3.17 -4.63
N SER A 130 6.96 4.33 -4.40
CA SER A 130 6.41 5.63 -4.81
C SER A 130 6.32 5.75 -6.33
N ALA A 131 7.37 5.35 -7.04
CA ALA A 131 7.38 5.33 -8.51
C ALA A 131 6.34 4.37 -9.07
N PHE A 132 6.22 3.17 -8.48
CA PHE A 132 5.18 2.20 -8.86
C PHE A 132 3.76 2.78 -8.63
N GLY A 133 3.52 3.39 -7.48
CA GLY A 133 2.25 4.05 -7.17
C GLY A 133 1.92 5.18 -8.12
N ALA A 134 2.91 6.02 -8.46
CA ALA A 134 2.72 7.11 -9.42
C ALA A 134 2.31 6.58 -10.81
N VAL A 135 2.93 5.50 -11.27
CA VAL A 135 2.56 4.84 -12.54
C VAL A 135 1.16 4.22 -12.45
N ALA A 136 0.85 3.52 -11.36
CA ALA A 136 -0.46 2.88 -11.19
C ALA A 136 -1.60 3.89 -11.08
N LEU A 137 -1.42 4.97 -10.28
CA LEU A 137 -2.38 6.08 -10.18
C LEU A 137 -2.55 6.80 -11.51
N GLY A 138 -1.44 7.08 -12.21
CA GLY A 138 -1.49 7.69 -13.54
C GLY A 138 -2.24 6.82 -14.55
N ALA A 139 -2.06 5.50 -14.50
CA ALA A 139 -2.81 4.58 -15.36
C ALA A 139 -4.32 4.62 -15.05
N VAL A 140 -4.71 4.65 -13.77
CA VAL A 140 -6.13 4.76 -13.38
C VAL A 140 -6.76 6.04 -13.95
N LEU A 141 -6.06 7.17 -13.83
CA LEU A 141 -6.52 8.45 -14.38
C LEU A 141 -6.66 8.43 -15.91
N VAL A 142 -5.70 7.83 -16.61
CA VAL A 142 -5.71 7.76 -18.08
C VAL A 142 -6.82 6.85 -18.61
N PHE A 143 -7.04 5.70 -17.96
CA PHE A 143 -8.00 4.69 -18.41
C PHE A 143 -9.41 4.89 -17.83
N GLY A 144 -9.61 5.87 -16.93
CA GLY A 144 -10.91 6.14 -16.33
C GLY A 144 -11.48 4.95 -15.56
N ALA A 145 -10.62 4.12 -14.96
CA ALA A 145 -11.01 2.89 -14.27
C ALA A 145 -11.92 3.14 -13.05
N GLU A 146 -12.05 4.37 -12.62
CA GLU A 146 -12.93 4.80 -11.52
C GLU A 146 -14.41 4.59 -11.82
N ALA A 147 -14.81 4.60 -13.09
CA ALA A 147 -16.20 4.34 -13.49
C ALA A 147 -16.62 2.88 -13.29
N PHE A 148 -15.67 1.95 -13.13
CA PHE A 148 -15.89 0.52 -13.06
C PHE A 148 -15.09 -0.14 -11.94
N VAL A 149 -15.13 0.45 -10.73
CA VAL A 149 -14.28 0.02 -9.59
C VAL A 149 -14.43 -1.47 -9.29
N VAL A 150 -15.67 -1.95 -9.11
CA VAL A 150 -15.91 -3.36 -8.72
C VAL A 150 -15.38 -4.36 -9.76
N PRO A 151 -15.75 -4.28 -11.05
CA PRO A 151 -15.21 -5.21 -12.04
C PRO A 151 -13.70 -5.04 -12.23
N ALA A 152 -13.16 -3.82 -12.16
CA ALA A 152 -11.73 -3.58 -12.28
C ALA A 152 -10.95 -4.22 -11.13
N VAL A 153 -11.37 -4.04 -9.87
CA VAL A 153 -10.76 -4.67 -8.69
C VAL A 153 -10.83 -6.19 -8.78
N SER A 154 -11.96 -6.75 -9.21
CA SER A 154 -12.12 -8.20 -9.38
C SER A 154 -11.15 -8.76 -10.42
N VAL A 155 -11.02 -8.10 -11.58
CA VAL A 155 -10.06 -8.49 -12.64
C VAL A 155 -8.61 -8.37 -12.16
N MET A 156 -8.29 -7.31 -11.42
CA MET A 156 -6.94 -7.12 -10.85
C MET A 156 -6.60 -8.22 -9.83
N LEU A 157 -7.56 -8.60 -8.97
CA LEU A 157 -7.38 -9.70 -8.02
C LEU A 157 -7.23 -11.05 -8.73
N ALA A 158 -8.01 -11.31 -9.78
CA ALA A 158 -7.87 -12.52 -10.59
C ALA A 158 -6.50 -12.57 -11.30
N THR A 159 -6.03 -11.41 -11.80
CA THR A 159 -4.69 -11.29 -12.39
C THR A 159 -3.60 -11.53 -11.34
N ALA A 160 -3.76 -11.01 -10.13
CA ALA A 160 -2.85 -11.28 -9.02
C ALA A 160 -2.84 -12.76 -8.66
N ALA A 161 -4.00 -13.43 -8.61
CA ALA A 161 -4.10 -14.86 -8.37
C ALA A 161 -3.36 -15.68 -9.45
N ALA A 162 -3.53 -15.33 -10.73
CA ALA A 162 -2.79 -15.95 -11.82
C ALA A 162 -1.27 -15.71 -11.71
N TRP A 163 -0.86 -14.52 -11.25
CA TRP A 163 0.55 -14.17 -11.04
C TRP A 163 1.20 -15.06 -9.98
N GLU A 164 0.46 -15.42 -8.90
CA GLU A 164 0.94 -16.25 -7.79
C GLU A 164 1.55 -17.58 -8.25
N VAL A 165 0.96 -18.24 -9.25
CA VAL A 165 1.40 -19.54 -9.74
C VAL A 165 2.51 -19.44 -10.79
N THR A 166 2.92 -18.23 -11.19
CA THR A 166 3.93 -18.04 -12.23
C THR A 166 5.35 -18.39 -11.75
N ARG A 167 6.18 -18.86 -12.68
CA ARG A 167 7.62 -19.05 -12.43
C ARG A 167 8.33 -17.73 -12.11
N ARG A 168 7.88 -16.61 -12.71
CA ARG A 168 8.46 -15.28 -12.50
C ARG A 168 8.29 -14.82 -11.06
N LYS A 169 7.09 -14.98 -10.48
CA LYS A 169 6.85 -14.68 -9.07
C LYS A 169 7.82 -15.42 -8.15
N ARG A 170 8.01 -16.72 -8.35
CA ARG A 170 8.95 -17.54 -7.57
C ARG A 170 10.39 -17.03 -7.65
N LEU A 171 10.82 -16.54 -8.81
CA LEU A 171 12.15 -15.97 -9.01
C LEU A 171 12.29 -14.66 -8.23
N PHE A 172 11.31 -13.75 -8.31
CA PHE A 172 11.30 -12.49 -7.56
C PHE A 172 11.28 -12.74 -6.05
N LEU A 173 10.45 -13.65 -5.59
CA LEU A 173 10.34 -13.99 -4.16
C LEU A 173 11.68 -14.54 -3.62
N ARG A 174 12.33 -15.47 -4.33
CA ARG A 174 13.66 -15.96 -3.97
C ARG A 174 14.73 -14.87 -4.01
N ALA A 175 14.62 -13.91 -4.93
CA ALA A 175 15.53 -12.80 -5.05
C ALA A 175 15.40 -11.80 -3.88
N CYS A 176 14.18 -11.59 -3.36
CA CYS A 176 13.93 -10.75 -2.19
C CYS A 176 14.66 -11.25 -0.92
N HIS A 177 14.88 -12.55 -0.79
CA HIS A 177 15.55 -13.15 0.37
C HIS A 177 17.08 -13.13 0.26
N ARG A 178 17.65 -12.74 -0.88
CA ARG A 178 19.10 -12.70 -1.07
C ARG A 178 19.67 -11.37 -0.60
N VAL A 179 20.30 -11.37 0.56
CA VAL A 179 21.04 -10.23 1.08
C VAL A 179 22.48 -10.32 0.63
N ARG A 180 22.99 -9.22 0.03
CA ARG A 180 24.42 -9.12 -0.34
C ARG A 180 25.20 -8.45 0.77
N SER A 181 26.48 -8.83 0.92
CA SER A 181 27.43 -8.11 1.76
C SER A 181 27.62 -6.69 1.22
N LEU A 182 27.59 -5.71 2.12
CA LEU A 182 27.75 -4.29 1.83
C LEU A 182 29.11 -3.81 2.33
N PRO A 183 29.74 -2.80 1.69
CA PRO A 183 30.93 -2.15 2.22
C PRO A 183 30.67 -1.59 3.61
N ALA A 184 31.67 -1.68 4.49
CA ALA A 184 31.51 -1.31 5.91
C ALA A 184 31.44 0.21 6.13
N ASP A 185 32.12 1.03 5.26
CA ASP A 185 32.36 2.45 5.49
C ASP A 185 32.32 3.34 4.25
N GLY A 186 32.17 4.67 4.52
CA GLY A 186 32.34 5.75 3.54
C GLY A 186 31.11 5.98 2.65
N GLY A 187 31.22 6.91 1.69
CA GLY A 187 30.15 7.23 0.75
C GLY A 187 29.77 6.07 -0.16
N ARG A 188 30.70 5.12 -0.39
CA ARG A 188 30.41 3.87 -1.12
C ARG A 188 29.41 3.00 -0.37
N ALA A 189 29.52 2.95 0.96
CA ALA A 189 28.56 2.21 1.78
C ALA A 189 27.18 2.87 1.77
N ASP A 190 27.08 4.20 1.78
CA ASP A 190 25.80 4.91 1.69
C ASP A 190 25.11 4.63 0.37
N ARG A 191 25.84 4.77 -0.74
CA ARG A 191 25.30 4.44 -2.08
C ARG A 191 24.89 2.96 -2.17
N ALA A 192 25.69 2.06 -1.62
CA ALA A 192 25.38 0.63 -1.61
C ALA A 192 24.09 0.32 -0.81
N CYS A 193 23.82 1.03 0.30
CA CYS A 193 22.57 0.90 1.05
C CYS A 193 21.36 1.37 0.22
N VAL A 194 21.45 2.52 -0.47
CA VAL A 194 20.38 2.99 -1.36
C VAL A 194 20.13 2.00 -2.50
N VAL A 195 21.20 1.55 -3.17
CA VAL A 195 21.11 0.58 -4.28
C VAL A 195 20.52 -0.75 -3.79
N ALA A 196 20.88 -1.20 -2.58
CA ALA A 196 20.28 -2.39 -1.97
C ALA A 196 18.79 -2.20 -1.73
N GLY A 197 18.37 -1.01 -1.24
CA GLY A 197 16.97 -0.64 -1.07
C GLY A 197 16.20 -0.64 -2.38
N VAL A 198 16.72 0.04 -3.41
CA VAL A 198 16.13 0.07 -4.76
C VAL A 198 16.00 -1.34 -5.33
N ARG A 199 17.04 -2.15 -5.25
CA ARG A 199 17.04 -3.52 -5.76
C ARG A 199 16.00 -4.38 -5.03
N ASN A 200 15.95 -4.30 -3.70
CA ASN A 200 14.95 -5.02 -2.91
C ASN A 200 13.53 -4.52 -3.21
N GLY A 201 13.36 -3.21 -3.41
CA GLY A 201 12.11 -2.61 -3.86
C GLY A 201 11.63 -3.17 -5.20
N LEU A 202 12.50 -3.20 -6.21
CA LEU A 202 12.19 -3.76 -7.54
C LEU A 202 11.81 -5.24 -7.46
N GLN A 203 12.53 -6.03 -6.66
CA GLN A 203 12.22 -7.44 -6.45
C GLN A 203 10.88 -7.62 -5.73
N CYS A 204 10.62 -6.78 -4.72
CA CYS A 204 9.36 -6.77 -3.98
C CYS A 204 8.19 -6.35 -4.87
N THR A 205 8.34 -5.29 -5.66
CA THR A 205 7.31 -4.86 -6.63
C THR A 205 7.06 -5.95 -7.68
N GLY A 206 8.12 -6.62 -8.17
CA GLY A 206 7.95 -7.76 -9.08
C GLY A 206 7.22 -8.95 -8.44
N ALA A 207 7.41 -9.20 -7.13
CA ALA A 207 6.72 -10.27 -6.42
C ALA A 207 5.28 -9.90 -6.04
N CYS A 208 5.06 -8.72 -5.48
CA CYS A 208 3.82 -8.31 -4.81
C CYS A 208 3.06 -7.19 -5.53
N GLY A 209 3.64 -6.57 -6.58
CA GLY A 209 3.03 -5.46 -7.31
C GLY A 209 1.62 -5.76 -7.80
N PRO A 210 1.38 -6.88 -8.51
CA PRO A 210 0.04 -7.22 -8.97
C PRO A 210 -1.00 -7.33 -7.86
N MET A 211 -0.61 -7.75 -6.65
CA MET A 211 -1.51 -7.76 -5.47
C MET A 211 -1.80 -6.37 -4.93
N MET A 212 -0.88 -5.41 -5.13
CA MET A 212 -1.06 -4.04 -4.64
C MET A 212 -1.89 -3.17 -5.58
N VAL A 213 -2.02 -3.53 -6.86
CA VAL A 213 -2.77 -2.75 -7.86
C VAL A 213 -4.25 -2.57 -7.46
N PRO A 214 -4.99 -3.58 -6.96
CA PRO A 214 -6.38 -3.41 -6.51
C PRO A 214 -6.56 -2.30 -5.48
N MET A 215 -5.54 -2.07 -4.63
CA MET A 215 -5.58 -1.05 -3.59
C MET A 215 -5.53 0.39 -4.14
N VAL A 216 -5.17 0.58 -5.40
CA VAL A 216 -5.22 1.90 -6.06
C VAL A 216 -6.67 2.35 -6.25
N LEU A 217 -7.57 1.41 -6.59
CA LEU A 217 -8.99 1.66 -6.82
C LEU A 217 -9.84 1.52 -5.55
N ALA A 218 -9.38 0.72 -4.58
CA ALA A 218 -10.09 0.46 -3.35
C ALA A 218 -9.24 0.80 -2.11
N PRO A 219 -8.72 2.04 -1.96
CA PRO A 219 -7.81 2.42 -0.87
C PRO A 219 -8.49 2.38 0.51
N HIS A 220 -9.82 2.43 0.55
CA HIS A 220 -10.62 2.41 1.77
C HIS A 220 -11.07 1.01 2.20
N ALA A 221 -10.84 -0.03 1.39
CA ALA A 221 -11.20 -1.40 1.70
C ALA A 221 -10.23 -2.02 2.74
N LEU A 222 -10.40 -1.67 4.03
CA LEU A 222 -9.51 -2.16 5.10
C LEU A 222 -9.42 -3.67 5.16
N TRP A 223 -10.53 -4.38 5.00
CA TRP A 223 -10.54 -5.84 5.02
C TRP A 223 -9.65 -6.43 3.90
N LEU A 224 -9.71 -5.81 2.70
CA LEU A 224 -8.86 -6.20 1.56
C LEU A 224 -7.40 -5.89 1.85
N MET A 225 -7.12 -4.71 2.43
CA MET A 225 -5.78 -4.31 2.86
C MET A 225 -5.18 -5.31 3.87
N VAL A 226 -5.97 -5.71 4.89
CA VAL A 226 -5.52 -6.67 5.91
C VAL A 226 -5.30 -8.06 5.30
N LEU A 227 -6.19 -8.50 4.41
CA LEU A 227 -6.06 -9.77 3.70
C LEU A 227 -4.77 -9.81 2.86
N LEU A 228 -4.57 -8.80 2.00
CA LEU A 228 -3.39 -8.71 1.14
C LEU A 228 -2.10 -8.58 1.96
N PHE A 229 -2.12 -7.80 3.04
CA PHE A 229 -1.01 -7.71 3.97
C PHE A 229 -0.67 -9.07 4.60
N GLY A 230 -1.69 -9.81 5.04
CA GLY A 230 -1.50 -11.16 5.61
C GLY A 230 -0.85 -12.11 4.61
N ILE A 231 -1.30 -12.11 3.35
CA ILE A 231 -0.70 -12.93 2.29
C ILE A 231 0.76 -12.53 2.06
N VAL A 232 1.05 -11.24 1.89
CA VAL A 232 2.42 -10.75 1.66
C VAL A 232 3.36 -11.08 2.81
N VAL A 233 2.89 -10.91 4.05
CA VAL A 233 3.68 -11.26 5.25
C VAL A 233 3.94 -12.77 5.29
N ALA A 234 2.93 -13.59 5.03
CA ALA A 234 3.07 -15.04 4.99
C ALA A 234 4.10 -15.46 3.91
N GLU A 235 4.03 -14.91 2.71
CA GLU A 235 5.00 -15.18 1.64
C GLU A 235 6.44 -14.79 1.97
N LYS A 236 6.61 -13.75 2.77
CA LYS A 236 7.94 -13.23 3.12
C LYS A 236 8.54 -13.87 4.36
N LEU A 237 7.72 -14.31 5.30
CA LEU A 237 8.17 -14.86 6.58
C LEU A 237 8.18 -16.39 6.61
N LEU A 238 7.32 -17.05 5.81
CA LEU A 238 7.31 -18.51 5.78
C LEU A 238 8.53 -19.03 5.01
N THR A 239 9.26 -19.94 5.65
CA THR A 239 10.46 -20.56 5.07
C THR A 239 10.17 -21.41 3.83
N LYS A 240 8.93 -21.93 3.71
CA LYS A 240 8.44 -22.72 2.58
C LYS A 240 7.32 -22.01 1.81
N ALA A 241 7.34 -20.67 1.75
CA ALA A 241 6.31 -19.88 1.10
C ALA A 241 6.00 -20.32 -0.34
N VAL A 242 7.01 -20.79 -1.07
CA VAL A 242 6.85 -21.26 -2.46
C VAL A 242 5.88 -22.45 -2.57
N ASP A 243 5.80 -23.28 -1.55
CA ASP A 243 4.90 -24.46 -1.53
C ASP A 243 3.43 -24.05 -1.28
N HIS A 244 3.23 -22.88 -0.68
CA HIS A 244 1.90 -22.33 -0.33
C HIS A 244 1.34 -21.36 -1.38
N LEU A 245 2.09 -21.03 -2.45
CA LEU A 245 1.62 -20.12 -3.51
C LEU A 245 0.28 -20.53 -4.14
N PRO A 246 -0.01 -21.83 -4.39
CA PRO A 246 -1.33 -22.21 -4.90
C PRO A 246 -2.47 -21.88 -3.93
N MET A 247 -2.23 -21.99 -2.63
CA MET A 247 -3.21 -21.63 -1.60
C MET A 247 -3.47 -20.12 -1.62
N PHE A 248 -2.43 -19.28 -1.71
CA PHE A 248 -2.58 -17.84 -1.82
C PHE A 248 -3.28 -17.43 -3.10
N ALA A 249 -2.98 -18.11 -4.22
CA ALA A 249 -3.70 -17.92 -5.49
C ALA A 249 -5.19 -18.23 -5.34
N ALA A 250 -5.54 -19.34 -4.68
CA ALA A 250 -6.93 -19.71 -4.42
C ALA A 250 -7.63 -18.67 -3.53
N MET A 251 -6.97 -18.15 -2.49
CA MET A 251 -7.50 -17.08 -1.65
C MET A 251 -7.79 -15.81 -2.46
N LEU A 252 -6.86 -15.38 -3.31
CA LEU A 252 -7.03 -14.20 -4.17
C LEU A 252 -8.15 -14.41 -5.20
N ALA A 253 -8.22 -15.59 -5.83
CA ALA A 253 -9.28 -15.93 -6.77
C ALA A 253 -10.67 -15.93 -6.09
N THR A 254 -10.77 -16.52 -4.91
CA THR A 254 -12.02 -16.48 -4.12
C THR A 254 -12.40 -15.05 -3.76
N THR A 255 -11.43 -14.23 -3.36
CA THR A 255 -11.66 -12.81 -3.06
C THR A 255 -12.14 -12.06 -4.30
N ALA A 256 -11.56 -12.33 -5.48
CA ALA A 256 -12.00 -11.74 -6.74
C ALA A 256 -13.47 -12.06 -7.04
N VAL A 257 -13.88 -13.30 -6.82
CA VAL A 257 -15.29 -13.74 -6.97
C VAL A 257 -16.19 -13.03 -5.96
N ILE A 258 -15.82 -13.00 -4.69
CA ILE A 258 -16.60 -12.34 -3.62
C ILE A 258 -16.82 -10.84 -3.95
N VAL A 259 -15.78 -10.16 -4.42
CA VAL A 259 -15.88 -8.74 -4.83
C VAL A 259 -16.78 -8.60 -6.06
N ALA A 260 -16.67 -9.50 -7.04
CA ALA A 260 -17.51 -9.48 -8.24
C ALA A 260 -19.00 -9.63 -7.93
N PHE A 261 -19.34 -10.39 -6.88
CA PHE A 261 -20.75 -10.59 -6.42
C PHE A 261 -21.24 -9.55 -5.41
N GLY A 262 -20.51 -8.45 -5.21
CA GLY A 262 -21.00 -7.28 -4.48
C GLY A 262 -20.52 -7.14 -3.05
N ALA A 263 -19.37 -7.70 -2.68
CA ALA A 263 -18.76 -7.36 -1.40
C ALA A 263 -18.46 -5.85 -1.33
N PRO A 264 -18.76 -5.18 -0.22
CA PRO A 264 -18.50 -3.76 -0.07
C PRO A 264 -16.99 -3.50 -0.11
N LEU A 265 -16.58 -2.55 -0.94
CA LEU A 265 -15.19 -2.10 -1.05
C LEU A 265 -14.87 -0.90 -0.13
N GLY A 266 -15.81 -0.51 0.74
CA GLY A 266 -15.69 0.62 1.66
C GLY A 266 -16.68 1.72 1.36
#